data_261933b3b4dca184f850f5226acd6e43
#
_entry.id   261933b3b4dca184f850f5226acd6e43
#
_cell.length_a   1.000
_cell.length_b   1.000
_cell.length_c   1.000
_cell.angle_alpha   90.00
_cell.angle_beta   90.00
_cell.angle_gamma   90.00
#
_symmetry.space_group_name_H-M   'P 1'
#
loop_
_entity.id
_entity.type
_entity.pdbx_description
1 polymer ?
#
loop_
_entity_poly.entity_id
_entity_poly.type
_entity_poly.pdbx_seq_one_letter_code
_entity_poly.pdbx_strand_id
1 'polypeptide(L)'
;MTTESTSPKLLQDTIDFDAARGTGDADVLHRAQIWFLKEVMGATDVPVAPNLEEQRKMLPILEGYAKAMVLCASGDGELADEEREYILGYVANCGATFELIEELRTLNPADLDPAQLMAMTERPGLFTHALIYYAIKAADGDDVLHESEIMVVTMMAQVLGVSPETVQELVALHKEEKAFHARKMRLLFPNGHPWSAKWARNMPQGE
;
A
#
# COMPACT_ATOMS: atom_id res chain seq x y z
N MET A 1 -40.03 -12.46 -13.66
CA MET A 1 -39.46 -11.12 -13.54
C MET A 1 -38.22 -11.29 -12.67
N THR A 2 -37.10 -11.48 -13.30
CA THR A 2 -35.77 -11.60 -12.67
C THR A 2 -35.19 -10.21 -12.59
N THR A 3 -35.08 -9.68 -11.39
CA THR A 3 -34.36 -8.44 -11.12
C THR A 3 -32.88 -8.71 -11.31
N GLU A 4 -32.32 -8.30 -12.44
CA GLU A 4 -30.88 -8.16 -12.62
C GLU A 4 -30.37 -7.15 -11.60
N SER A 5 -29.59 -7.65 -10.65
CA SER A 5 -28.79 -6.86 -9.76
C SER A 5 -27.69 -6.19 -10.58
N THR A 6 -27.94 -4.94 -10.97
CA THR A 6 -26.90 -4.10 -11.55
C THR A 6 -25.94 -3.71 -10.44
N SER A 7 -24.95 -4.55 -10.17
CA SER A 7 -23.76 -4.10 -9.45
C SER A 7 -23.21 -2.88 -10.17
N PRO A 8 -22.82 -1.82 -9.45
CA PRO A 8 -22.29 -0.65 -10.11
C PRO A 8 -21.01 -1.07 -10.83
N LYS A 9 -21.01 -0.87 -12.14
CA LYS A 9 -19.87 -0.94 -13.03
C LYS A 9 -18.96 0.27 -12.74
N LEU A 10 -18.59 0.39 -11.47
CA LEU A 10 -17.76 1.46 -10.97
C LEU A 10 -16.31 1.04 -11.16
N LEU A 11 -15.62 1.75 -12.03
CA LEU A 11 -14.15 1.79 -12.19
C LEU A 11 -13.49 0.62 -12.94
N GLN A 12 -14.21 -0.27 -13.59
CA GLN A 12 -13.60 -1.30 -14.46
C GLN A 12 -13.23 -0.80 -15.87
N ASP A 13 -13.69 0.38 -16.26
CA ASP A 13 -13.30 0.97 -17.53
C ASP A 13 -12.11 1.93 -17.28
N THR A 14 -10.93 1.31 -17.15
CA THR A 14 -9.67 1.82 -17.65
C THR A 14 -9.39 3.30 -17.38
N ILE A 15 -8.71 3.57 -16.26
CA ILE A 15 -7.85 4.73 -16.29
C ILE A 15 -6.58 4.31 -17.06
N ASP A 16 -6.68 4.37 -18.37
CA ASP A 16 -5.53 4.41 -19.23
C ASP A 16 -4.82 5.73 -18.95
N PHE A 17 -3.73 5.69 -18.19
CA PHE A 17 -2.95 6.87 -17.88
C PHE A 17 -2.43 7.59 -19.13
N ASP A 18 -2.29 6.88 -20.25
CA ASP A 18 -1.94 7.48 -21.54
C ASP A 18 -3.15 8.13 -22.22
N ALA A 19 -4.37 7.60 -22.07
CA ALA A 19 -5.61 8.20 -22.54
C ALA A 19 -6.15 9.29 -21.59
N ALA A 20 -5.87 9.19 -20.29
CA ALA A 20 -6.28 10.16 -19.26
C ALA A 20 -5.47 11.48 -19.32
N ARG A 21 -4.45 11.57 -20.17
CA ARG A 21 -3.77 12.84 -20.45
C ARG A 21 -4.74 13.82 -21.11
N GLY A 22 -5.28 14.73 -20.31
CA GLY A 22 -6.21 15.74 -20.76
C GLY A 22 -7.64 15.54 -20.29
N THR A 23 -7.93 14.48 -19.53
CA THR A 23 -9.17 14.35 -18.77
C THR A 23 -8.95 14.82 -17.32
N GLY A 24 -9.99 15.37 -16.68
CA GLY A 24 -9.92 15.82 -15.28
C GLY A 24 -9.51 14.73 -14.29
N ASP A 25 -9.72 13.47 -14.63
CA ASP A 25 -9.44 12.30 -13.75
C ASP A 25 -7.95 12.06 -13.57
N ALA A 26 -7.13 12.23 -14.60
CA ALA A 26 -5.66 12.10 -14.49
C ALA A 26 -5.07 13.19 -13.58
N ASP A 27 -5.60 14.41 -13.64
CA ASP A 27 -5.16 15.49 -12.73
C ASP A 27 -5.51 15.16 -11.28
N VAL A 28 -6.69 14.61 -11.02
CA VAL A 28 -7.12 14.20 -9.68
C VAL A 28 -6.21 13.13 -9.10
N LEU A 29 -5.92 12.06 -9.86
CA LEU A 29 -5.03 10.98 -9.43
C LEU A 29 -3.61 11.46 -9.20
N HIS A 30 -3.09 12.27 -10.10
CA HIS A 30 -1.75 12.85 -9.94
C HIS A 30 -1.66 13.74 -8.70
N ARG A 31 -2.68 14.53 -8.41
CA ARG A 31 -2.75 15.34 -7.16
C ARG A 31 -2.79 14.45 -5.92
N ALA A 32 -3.54 13.35 -5.94
CA ALA A 32 -3.59 12.39 -4.85
C ALA A 32 -2.22 11.74 -4.61
N GLN A 33 -1.52 11.36 -5.68
CA GLN A 33 -0.16 10.83 -5.61
C GLN A 33 0.83 11.86 -5.04
N ILE A 34 0.83 13.09 -5.54
CA ILE A 34 1.69 14.17 -5.02
C ILE A 34 1.43 14.41 -3.54
N TRP A 35 0.17 14.47 -3.13
CA TRP A 35 -0.20 14.64 -1.74
C TRP A 35 0.34 13.49 -0.88
N PHE A 36 0.15 12.25 -1.32
CA PHE A 36 0.64 11.07 -0.61
C PHE A 36 2.18 11.09 -0.47
N LEU A 37 2.89 11.38 -1.54
CA LEU A 37 4.35 11.47 -1.52
C LEU A 37 4.86 12.56 -0.56
N LYS A 38 4.19 13.71 -0.49
CA LYS A 38 4.58 14.82 0.39
C LYS A 38 4.15 14.61 1.83
N GLU A 39 2.87 14.35 2.06
CA GLU A 39 2.28 14.38 3.40
C GLU A 39 2.43 13.06 4.15
N VAL A 40 2.52 11.95 3.43
CA VAL A 40 2.64 10.62 4.04
C VAL A 40 4.07 10.10 3.98
N MET A 41 4.73 10.22 2.83
CA MET A 41 6.10 9.73 2.65
C MET A 41 7.18 10.77 2.96
N GLY A 42 6.83 12.03 3.21
CA GLY A 42 7.76 13.09 3.55
C GLY A 42 8.67 13.53 2.40
N ALA A 43 8.30 13.27 1.15
CA ALA A 43 9.07 13.67 0.00
C ALA A 43 9.08 15.19 -0.16
N THR A 44 10.27 15.76 -0.35
CA THR A 44 10.46 17.16 -0.73
C THR A 44 10.64 17.27 -2.24
N ASP A 45 10.37 18.41 -2.82
CA ASP A 45 10.65 18.71 -4.24
C ASP A 45 9.97 17.78 -5.26
N VAL A 46 8.81 17.22 -4.90
CA VAL A 46 8.01 16.40 -5.83
C VAL A 46 7.54 17.30 -6.99
N PRO A 47 7.85 16.94 -8.25
CA PRO A 47 7.42 17.71 -9.41
C PRO A 47 5.89 17.83 -9.47
N VAL A 48 5.39 19.03 -9.74
CA VAL A 48 3.93 19.27 -9.86
C VAL A 48 3.38 18.68 -11.15
N ALA A 49 4.21 18.56 -12.20
CA ALA A 49 3.83 17.93 -13.46
C ALA A 49 4.37 16.49 -13.51
N PRO A 50 3.57 15.52 -13.96
CA PRO A 50 4.03 14.14 -14.08
C PRO A 50 5.15 14.03 -15.11
N ASN A 51 6.30 13.53 -14.71
CA ASN A 51 7.30 13.06 -15.65
C ASN A 51 7.06 11.57 -15.92
N LEU A 52 6.30 11.29 -16.96
CA LEU A 52 5.87 9.93 -17.29
C LEU A 52 7.03 8.99 -17.64
N GLU A 53 8.11 9.51 -18.17
CA GLU A 53 9.30 8.70 -18.44
C GLU A 53 9.96 8.26 -17.13
N GLU A 54 10.04 9.16 -16.14
CA GLU A 54 10.54 8.82 -14.81
C GLU A 54 9.59 7.87 -14.07
N GLN A 55 8.28 8.08 -14.16
CA GLN A 55 7.30 7.15 -13.58
C GLN A 55 7.43 5.75 -14.17
N ARG A 56 7.55 5.62 -15.50
CA ARG A 56 7.77 4.31 -16.15
C ARG A 56 9.05 3.61 -15.67
N LYS A 57 10.11 4.35 -15.39
CA LYS A 57 11.36 3.79 -14.82
C LYS A 57 11.19 3.32 -13.38
N MET A 58 10.23 3.88 -12.65
CA MET A 58 9.93 3.50 -11.26
C MET A 58 9.00 2.29 -11.16
N LEU A 59 8.20 1.98 -12.19
CA LEU A 59 7.23 0.88 -12.14
C LEU A 59 7.83 -0.49 -11.79
N PRO A 60 8.96 -0.94 -12.37
CA PRO A 60 9.56 -2.21 -11.98
C PRO A 60 10.03 -2.25 -10.53
N ILE A 61 10.48 -1.11 -10.00
CA ILE A 61 10.90 -0.98 -8.60
C ILE A 61 9.66 -1.07 -7.69
N LEU A 62 8.59 -0.38 -8.06
CA LEU A 62 7.31 -0.42 -7.32
C LEU A 62 6.71 -1.82 -7.32
N GLU A 63 6.75 -2.53 -8.45
CA GLU A 63 6.33 -3.93 -8.56
C GLU A 63 7.14 -4.84 -7.63
N GLY A 64 8.47 -4.74 -7.64
CA GLY A 64 9.35 -5.49 -6.76
C GLY A 64 9.04 -5.22 -5.28
N TYR A 65 8.79 -3.96 -4.91
CA TYR A 65 8.43 -3.57 -3.56
C TYR A 65 7.07 -4.15 -3.15
N ALA A 66 6.07 -4.07 -4.01
CA ALA A 66 4.74 -4.63 -3.75
C ALA A 66 4.80 -6.14 -3.50
N LYS A 67 5.50 -6.87 -4.36
CA LYS A 67 5.70 -8.33 -4.22
C LYS A 67 6.50 -8.69 -2.96
N ALA A 68 7.49 -7.87 -2.60
CA ALA A 68 8.23 -8.04 -1.35
C ALA A 68 7.34 -7.81 -0.12
N MET A 69 6.43 -6.84 -0.15
CA MET A 69 5.44 -6.62 0.91
C MET A 69 4.48 -7.81 1.02
N VAL A 70 4.00 -8.35 -0.10
CA VAL A 70 3.16 -9.57 -0.13
C VAL A 70 3.89 -10.74 0.52
N LEU A 71 5.16 -10.97 0.18
CA LEU A 71 5.96 -12.05 0.77
C LEU A 71 6.12 -11.89 2.29
N CYS A 72 6.34 -10.66 2.76
CA CYS A 72 6.47 -10.39 4.19
C CYS A 72 5.17 -10.57 4.96
N ALA A 73 4.07 -10.07 4.42
CA ALA A 73 2.75 -10.16 5.04
C ALA A 73 2.23 -11.60 5.07
N SER A 74 2.63 -12.45 4.12
CA SER A 74 2.28 -13.87 4.13
C SER A 74 3.26 -14.76 4.90
N GLY A 75 4.04 -14.21 5.82
CA GLY A 75 5.05 -14.95 6.56
C GLY A 75 4.51 -16.03 7.51
N ASP A 76 3.27 -15.96 7.89
CA ASP A 76 2.54 -16.99 8.65
C ASP A 76 1.95 -18.11 7.78
N GLY A 77 1.99 -17.96 6.44
CA GLY A 77 1.49 -18.91 5.44
C GLY A 77 0.21 -18.45 4.74
N GLU A 78 -0.38 -17.36 5.16
CA GLU A 78 -1.59 -16.76 4.60
C GLU A 78 -1.34 -15.28 4.29
N LEU A 79 -2.18 -14.68 3.44
CA LEU A 79 -2.23 -13.24 3.21
C LEU A 79 -3.67 -12.80 3.45
N ALA A 80 -3.91 -12.14 4.57
CA ALA A 80 -5.23 -11.65 4.94
C ALA A 80 -5.75 -10.62 3.92
N ASP A 81 -7.08 -10.51 3.80
CA ASP A 81 -7.70 -9.54 2.89
C ASP A 81 -7.30 -8.10 3.25
N GLU A 82 -7.23 -7.77 4.53
CA GLU A 82 -6.84 -6.46 5.04
C GLU A 82 -5.38 -6.11 4.72
N GLU A 83 -4.47 -7.08 4.81
CA GLU A 83 -3.06 -6.93 4.43
C GLU A 83 -2.93 -6.68 2.92
N ARG A 84 -3.65 -7.48 2.13
CA ARG A 84 -3.71 -7.29 0.68
C ARG A 84 -4.23 -5.91 0.32
N GLU A 85 -5.34 -5.48 0.91
CA GLU A 85 -5.93 -4.15 0.68
C GLU A 85 -4.97 -3.02 1.10
N TYR A 86 -4.22 -3.20 2.18
CA TYR A 86 -3.17 -2.24 2.56
C TYR A 86 -2.12 -2.11 1.45
N ILE A 87 -1.62 -3.23 0.92
CA ILE A 87 -0.61 -3.24 -0.15
C ILE A 87 -1.16 -2.58 -1.42
N LEU A 88 -2.37 -2.95 -1.85
CA LEU A 88 -3.04 -2.36 -3.02
C LEU A 88 -3.20 -0.84 -2.87
N GLY A 89 -3.67 -0.40 -1.70
CA GLY A 89 -3.84 1.03 -1.40
C GLY A 89 -2.51 1.78 -1.40
N TYR A 90 -1.46 1.20 -0.84
CA TYR A 90 -0.12 1.80 -0.83
C TYR A 90 0.43 1.99 -2.24
N VAL A 91 0.45 0.93 -3.05
CA VAL A 91 1.03 1.01 -4.40
C VAL A 91 0.20 1.86 -5.35
N ALA A 92 -1.13 1.88 -5.20
CA ALA A 92 -2.01 2.77 -5.96
C ALA A 92 -1.66 4.25 -5.69
N ASN A 93 -1.44 4.62 -4.43
CA ASN A 93 -0.99 5.97 -4.06
C ASN A 93 0.44 6.28 -4.53
N CYS A 94 1.28 5.26 -4.76
CA CYS A 94 2.60 5.41 -5.36
C CYS A 94 2.56 5.52 -6.90
N GLY A 95 1.39 5.38 -7.53
CA GLY A 95 1.21 5.49 -8.98
C GLY A 95 1.33 4.16 -9.73
N ALA A 96 0.95 3.06 -9.08
CA ALA A 96 0.85 1.75 -9.74
C ALA A 96 -0.13 1.83 -10.93
N THR A 97 0.15 1.02 -11.96
CA THR A 97 -0.77 0.84 -13.08
C THR A 97 -1.94 -0.07 -12.70
N PHE A 98 -3.00 -0.01 -13.48
CA PHE A 98 -4.14 -0.89 -13.29
C PHE A 98 -3.75 -2.37 -13.38
N GLU A 99 -2.87 -2.71 -14.32
CA GLU A 99 -2.37 -4.07 -14.52
C GLU A 99 -1.65 -4.59 -13.29
N LEU A 100 -0.79 -3.77 -12.66
CA LEU A 100 -0.10 -4.16 -11.43
C LEU A 100 -1.08 -4.36 -10.26
N ILE A 101 -2.09 -3.50 -10.13
CA ILE A 101 -3.13 -3.67 -9.12
C ILE A 101 -3.89 -4.98 -9.30
N GLU A 102 -4.30 -5.31 -10.54
CA GLU A 102 -5.02 -6.56 -10.83
C GLU A 102 -4.14 -7.79 -10.62
N GLU A 103 -2.85 -7.71 -10.98
CA GLU A 103 -1.89 -8.77 -10.69
C GLU A 103 -1.78 -9.02 -9.18
N LEU A 104 -1.56 -7.98 -8.38
CA LEU A 104 -1.41 -8.09 -6.92
C LEU A 104 -2.70 -8.55 -6.23
N ARG A 105 -3.87 -8.22 -6.79
CA ARG A 105 -5.17 -8.63 -6.25
C ARG A 105 -5.33 -10.15 -6.26
N THR A 106 -4.80 -10.82 -7.28
CA THR A 106 -4.94 -12.25 -7.51
C THR A 106 -3.67 -13.04 -7.22
N LEU A 107 -2.57 -12.36 -6.89
CA LEU A 107 -1.27 -12.97 -6.65
C LEU A 107 -1.34 -13.95 -5.47
N ASN A 108 -0.90 -15.18 -5.72
CA ASN A 108 -0.69 -16.15 -4.67
C ASN A 108 0.74 -15.99 -4.12
N PRO A 109 0.93 -15.71 -2.82
CA PRO A 109 2.26 -15.56 -2.22
C PRO A 109 3.20 -16.75 -2.46
N ALA A 110 2.64 -17.96 -2.55
CA ALA A 110 3.41 -19.19 -2.82
C ALA A 110 4.08 -19.22 -4.21
N ASP A 111 3.62 -18.38 -5.14
CA ASP A 111 4.19 -18.29 -6.49
C ASP A 111 5.38 -17.32 -6.55
N LEU A 112 5.66 -16.60 -5.45
CA LEU A 112 6.77 -15.66 -5.38
C LEU A 112 8.09 -16.39 -5.11
N ASP A 113 9.10 -16.08 -5.93
CA ASP A 113 10.49 -16.50 -5.70
C ASP A 113 11.25 -15.37 -4.99
N PRO A 114 11.65 -15.54 -3.72
CA PRO A 114 12.41 -14.54 -2.99
C PRO A 114 13.70 -14.11 -3.70
N ALA A 115 14.37 -15.03 -4.43
CA ALA A 115 15.60 -14.72 -5.14
C ALA A 115 15.34 -13.80 -6.34
N GLN A 116 14.23 -13.99 -7.05
CA GLN A 116 13.83 -13.09 -8.14
C GLN A 116 13.46 -11.71 -7.63
N LEU A 117 12.74 -11.63 -6.49
CA LEU A 117 12.39 -10.34 -5.87
C LEU A 117 13.63 -9.54 -5.50
N MET A 118 14.66 -10.20 -4.98
CA MET A 118 15.93 -9.55 -4.67
C MET A 118 16.64 -9.01 -5.92
N ALA A 119 16.56 -9.71 -7.04
CA ALA A 119 17.13 -9.25 -8.31
C ALA A 119 16.37 -8.03 -8.90
N MET A 120 15.06 -7.91 -8.64
CA MET A 120 14.25 -6.76 -9.10
C MET A 120 14.59 -5.47 -8.35
N THR A 121 15.18 -5.57 -7.15
CA THR A 121 15.66 -4.41 -6.38
C THR A 121 17.07 -4.00 -6.80
N GLU A 122 17.35 -3.87 -8.10
CA GLU A 122 18.70 -3.63 -8.68
C GLU A 122 19.46 -2.40 -8.14
N ARG A 123 18.87 -1.62 -7.24
CA ARG A 123 19.50 -0.52 -6.53
C ARG A 123 19.47 -0.74 -5.03
N PRO A 124 20.29 -1.67 -4.47
CA PRO A 124 20.38 -1.84 -3.03
C PRO A 124 20.78 -0.50 -2.38
N GLY A 125 20.05 -0.13 -1.34
CA GLY A 125 20.27 1.09 -0.57
C GLY A 125 19.32 2.24 -0.88
N LEU A 126 18.66 2.28 -2.05
CA LEU A 126 17.62 3.26 -2.31
C LEU A 126 16.28 2.74 -1.73
N PHE A 127 15.74 3.42 -0.74
CA PHE A 127 14.44 3.09 -0.10
C PHE A 127 14.40 1.76 0.71
N THR A 128 15.54 1.11 1.01
CA THR A 128 15.55 -0.18 1.69
C THR A 128 14.86 -0.13 3.06
N HIS A 129 15.16 0.88 3.89
CA HIS A 129 14.51 1.06 5.19
C HIS A 129 13.01 1.34 5.03
N ALA A 130 12.63 2.11 4.02
CA ALA A 130 11.23 2.36 3.72
C ALA A 130 10.51 1.07 3.31
N LEU A 131 11.12 0.23 2.46
CA LEU A 131 10.56 -1.07 2.10
C LEU A 131 10.29 -1.92 3.36
N ILE A 132 11.28 -2.05 4.24
CA ILE A 132 11.14 -2.83 5.48
C ILE A 132 10.03 -2.24 6.36
N TYR A 133 9.97 -0.92 6.51
CA TYR A 133 8.93 -0.26 7.29
C TYR A 133 7.52 -0.50 6.74
N TYR A 134 7.34 -0.36 5.42
CA TYR A 134 6.04 -0.59 4.80
C TYR A 134 5.67 -2.08 4.71
N ALA A 135 6.65 -2.99 4.68
CA ALA A 135 6.42 -4.42 4.82
C ALA A 135 5.89 -4.78 6.22
N ILE A 136 6.45 -4.17 7.28
CA ILE A 136 5.92 -4.30 8.66
C ILE A 136 4.47 -3.79 8.74
N LYS A 137 4.17 -2.66 8.10
CA LYS A 137 2.81 -2.11 8.08
C LYS A 137 1.83 -2.98 7.30
N ALA A 138 2.28 -3.61 6.23
CA ALA A 138 1.47 -4.54 5.46
C ALA A 138 1.14 -5.79 6.28
N ALA A 139 2.13 -6.35 6.97
CA ALA A 139 1.97 -7.50 7.85
C ALA A 139 1.08 -7.24 9.08
N ASP A 140 0.92 -5.99 9.53
CA ASP A 140 -0.01 -5.59 10.60
C ASP A 140 -1.35 -5.05 10.03
N GLY A 141 -1.65 -5.35 8.78
CA GLY A 141 -2.84 -4.85 8.09
C GLY A 141 -4.16 -5.32 8.69
N ASP A 142 -4.18 -6.51 9.24
CA ASP A 142 -5.29 -7.13 9.96
C ASP A 142 -5.31 -6.83 11.48
N ASP A 143 -4.44 -5.94 11.95
CA ASP A 143 -4.20 -5.60 13.36
C ASP A 143 -3.45 -6.69 14.18
N VAL A 144 -2.90 -7.71 13.55
CA VAL A 144 -2.15 -8.81 14.21
C VAL A 144 -0.81 -9.02 13.51
N LEU A 145 0.26 -8.52 14.12
CA LEU A 145 1.62 -8.73 13.62
C LEU A 145 2.20 -10.03 14.18
N HIS A 146 2.23 -11.08 13.37
CA HIS A 146 2.72 -12.41 13.77
C HIS A 146 4.26 -12.47 13.87
N GLU A 147 4.77 -13.33 14.77
CA GLU A 147 6.22 -13.54 14.92
C GLU A 147 6.87 -14.09 13.64
N SER A 148 6.14 -14.92 12.88
CA SER A 148 6.59 -15.47 11.60
C SER A 148 6.78 -14.39 10.54
N GLU A 149 5.91 -13.39 10.49
CA GLU A 149 6.03 -12.24 9.57
C GLU A 149 7.22 -11.36 9.94
N ILE A 150 7.41 -11.07 11.24
CA ILE A 150 8.60 -10.35 11.72
C ILE A 150 9.86 -11.12 11.34
N MET A 151 9.84 -12.45 11.41
CA MET A 151 10.98 -13.27 10.99
C MET A 151 11.25 -13.14 9.50
N VAL A 152 10.24 -13.21 8.63
CA VAL A 152 10.39 -13.04 7.17
C VAL A 152 10.90 -11.63 6.85
N VAL A 153 10.31 -10.60 7.47
CA VAL A 153 10.79 -9.20 7.34
C VAL A 153 12.25 -9.07 7.76
N THR A 154 12.65 -9.71 8.86
CA THR A 154 14.03 -9.66 9.35
C THR A 154 15.00 -10.38 8.41
N MET A 155 14.60 -11.51 7.83
CA MET A 155 15.41 -12.23 6.85
C MET A 155 15.58 -11.38 5.58
N MET A 156 14.52 -10.77 5.08
CA MET A 156 14.59 -9.86 3.93
C MET A 156 15.49 -8.65 4.24
N ALA A 157 15.34 -8.05 5.41
CA ALA A 157 16.15 -6.92 5.86
C ALA A 157 17.64 -7.25 5.85
N GLN A 158 18.02 -8.43 6.36
CA GLN A 158 19.42 -8.90 6.38
C GLN A 158 20.00 -9.02 4.95
N VAL A 159 19.23 -9.58 4.02
CA VAL A 159 19.67 -9.69 2.62
C VAL A 159 19.84 -8.32 1.99
N LEU A 160 19.01 -7.35 2.37
CA LEU A 160 19.09 -5.96 1.92
C LEU A 160 20.12 -5.11 2.69
N GLY A 161 20.85 -5.70 3.63
CA GLY A 161 21.90 -5.02 4.42
C GLY A 161 21.35 -4.15 5.56
N VAL A 162 20.11 -4.37 5.98
CA VAL A 162 19.51 -3.70 7.15
C VAL A 162 19.68 -4.59 8.38
N SER A 163 20.17 -4.00 9.48
CA SER A 163 20.45 -4.77 10.69
C SER A 163 19.19 -5.20 11.43
N PRO A 164 19.22 -6.31 12.17
CA PRO A 164 18.09 -6.73 13.02
C PRO A 164 17.68 -5.68 14.05
N GLU A 165 18.63 -4.92 14.57
CA GLU A 165 18.38 -3.82 15.51
C GLU A 165 17.53 -2.73 14.85
N THR A 166 17.87 -2.37 13.60
CA THR A 166 17.08 -1.41 12.81
C THR A 166 15.66 -1.93 12.55
N VAL A 167 15.50 -3.23 12.27
CA VAL A 167 14.15 -3.82 12.12
C VAL A 167 13.35 -3.67 13.42
N GLN A 168 13.95 -3.93 14.58
CA GLN A 168 13.29 -3.75 15.88
C GLN A 168 12.90 -2.30 16.13
N GLU A 169 13.75 -1.33 15.75
CA GLU A 169 13.44 0.10 15.84
C GLU A 169 12.26 0.46 14.91
N LEU A 170 12.20 -0.07 13.70
CA LEU A 170 11.10 0.15 12.77
C LEU A 170 9.79 -0.47 13.27
N VAL A 171 9.83 -1.65 13.89
CA VAL A 171 8.65 -2.26 14.55
C VAL A 171 8.18 -1.40 15.72
N ALA A 172 9.10 -0.87 16.53
CA ALA A 172 8.75 0.03 17.63
C ALA A 172 8.11 1.33 17.11
N LEU A 173 8.70 1.93 16.09
CA LEU A 173 8.17 3.12 15.42
C LEU A 173 6.76 2.89 14.87
N HIS A 174 6.51 1.74 14.23
CA HIS A 174 5.18 1.40 13.75
C HIS A 174 4.15 1.32 14.89
N LYS A 175 4.50 0.70 16.01
CA LYS A 175 3.62 0.63 17.20
C LYS A 175 3.32 2.03 17.77
N GLU A 176 4.30 2.92 17.79
CA GLU A 176 4.12 4.31 18.23
C GLU A 176 3.20 5.08 17.26
N GLU A 177 3.40 4.94 15.95
CA GLU A 177 2.54 5.53 14.92
C GLU A 177 1.09 5.05 15.06
N LYS A 178 0.88 3.74 15.23
CA LYS A 178 -0.44 3.14 15.44
C LYS A 178 -1.14 3.69 16.68
N ALA A 179 -0.40 3.80 17.79
CA ALA A 179 -0.92 4.37 19.03
C ALA A 179 -1.24 5.86 18.89
N PHE A 180 -0.38 6.62 18.21
CA PHE A 180 -0.62 8.02 17.89
C PHE A 180 -1.84 8.19 16.98
N HIS A 181 -1.95 7.37 15.92
CA HIS A 181 -3.11 7.39 15.02
C HIS A 181 -4.41 7.09 15.77
N ALA A 182 -4.44 6.07 16.61
CA ALA A 182 -5.61 5.74 17.43
C ALA A 182 -6.00 6.89 18.37
N ARG A 183 -5.02 7.56 18.99
CA ARG A 183 -5.26 8.76 19.80
C ARG A 183 -5.83 9.90 18.96
N LYS A 184 -5.26 10.17 17.80
CA LYS A 184 -5.71 11.19 16.86
C LYS A 184 -7.16 10.94 16.45
N MET A 185 -7.50 9.71 16.07
CA MET A 185 -8.86 9.36 15.67
C MET A 185 -9.89 9.57 16.80
N ARG A 186 -9.55 9.21 18.04
CA ARG A 186 -10.44 9.47 19.18
C ARG A 186 -10.69 10.95 19.43
N LEU A 187 -9.68 11.81 19.19
CA LEU A 187 -9.83 13.26 19.37
C LEU A 187 -10.61 13.92 18.24
N LEU A 188 -10.36 13.48 17.00
CA LEU A 188 -11.03 14.05 15.82
C LEU A 188 -12.48 13.55 15.67
N PHE A 189 -12.72 12.31 16.04
CA PHE A 189 -14.02 11.64 15.85
C PHE A 189 -14.50 10.99 17.16
N PRO A 190 -14.85 11.78 18.18
CA PRO A 190 -15.24 11.25 19.50
C PRO A 190 -16.49 10.37 19.44
N ASN A 191 -17.36 10.58 18.45
CA ASN A 191 -18.59 9.82 18.22
C ASN A 191 -18.45 8.71 17.16
N GLY A 192 -17.22 8.45 16.70
CA GLY A 192 -16.91 7.51 15.63
C GLY A 192 -16.64 8.18 14.30
N HIS A 193 -15.83 7.50 13.47
CA HIS A 193 -15.42 8.04 12.17
C HIS A 193 -16.60 8.04 11.19
N PRO A 194 -16.87 9.14 10.44
CA PRO A 194 -18.03 9.26 9.56
C PRO A 194 -18.07 8.25 8.42
N TRP A 195 -16.91 7.72 8.01
CA TRP A 195 -16.80 6.67 7.00
C TRP A 195 -16.82 5.25 7.56
N SER A 196 -17.02 5.07 8.89
CA SER A 196 -17.15 3.73 9.45
C SER A 196 -18.52 3.13 9.12
N ALA A 197 -18.55 1.82 8.87
CA ALA A 197 -19.79 1.09 8.61
C ALA A 197 -20.81 1.19 9.78
N LYS A 198 -20.32 1.38 11.00
CA LYS A 198 -21.15 1.60 12.19
C LYS A 198 -21.83 2.98 12.16
N TRP A 199 -21.11 4.01 11.71
CA TRP A 199 -21.65 5.37 11.60
C TRP A 199 -22.66 5.46 10.44
N ALA A 200 -22.34 4.86 9.28
CA ALA A 200 -23.23 4.83 8.12
C ALA A 200 -24.60 4.19 8.43
N ARG A 201 -24.64 3.17 9.31
CA ARG A 201 -25.89 2.53 9.74
C ARG A 201 -26.74 3.39 10.67
N ASN A 202 -26.14 4.37 11.33
CA ASN A 202 -26.81 5.26 12.28
C ASN A 202 -27.11 6.66 11.70
N MET A 203 -26.80 6.88 10.42
CA MET A 203 -27.21 8.12 9.75
C MET A 203 -28.73 8.19 9.68
N PRO A 204 -29.37 9.34 10.06
CA PRO A 204 -30.76 9.58 9.75
C PRO A 204 -30.92 9.46 8.25
N GLN A 205 -31.79 8.56 7.82
CA GLN A 205 -32.21 8.48 6.42
C GLN A 205 -32.88 9.82 6.14
N GLY A 206 -32.26 10.64 5.27
CA GLY A 206 -32.78 11.95 4.91
C GLY A 206 -34.22 11.86 4.44
N GLU A 207 -35.08 12.71 5.01
CA GLU A 207 -36.44 12.94 4.54
C GLU A 207 -36.46 13.55 3.12
#